data_376ebf0ecc0082d59fbd88a3b0e4aa61
#
_entry.id   376ebf0ecc0082d59fbd88a3b0e4aa61
#
_cell.length_a   1.000
_cell.length_b   1.000
_cell.length_c   1.000
_cell.angle_alpha   90.00
_cell.angle_beta   90.00
_cell.angle_gamma   90.00
#
_symmetry.space_group_name_H-M   'P 1'
#
loop_
_entity.id
_entity.type
_entity.pdbx_description
1 polymer ?
#
loop_
_entity_poly.entity_id
_entity_poly.type
_entity_poly.pdbx_seq_one_letter_code
_entity_poly.pdbx_strand_id
1 'polypeptide(L)'
;MNSHHDIAQRYLAIWNEGDAARRRARIAELWAADARYADPLMAGEGHDGIEAMIAAARTQFPGHRFSLVGRPDGHGGNLRFSWSLAPEGGAPIAHGTDFATLDAEGRLARVTGFLDQPSSGG
;
A
#
# COMPACT_ATOMS: atom_id res chain seq x y z
N MET A 1 12.16 16.73 -1.24
CA MET A 1 12.07 15.84 -0.06
C MET A 1 10.67 15.29 0.06
N ASN A 2 10.52 13.99 0.22
CA ASN A 2 9.22 13.38 0.31
C ASN A 2 8.70 13.42 1.75
N SER A 3 7.51 13.99 1.94
CA SER A 3 6.83 13.96 3.23
C SER A 3 6.22 12.56 3.45
N HIS A 4 5.82 12.29 4.69
CA HIS A 4 5.11 11.04 5.00
C HIS A 4 3.81 10.96 4.21
N HIS A 5 3.10 12.07 4.06
CA HIS A 5 1.87 12.12 3.27
C HIS A 5 2.15 11.80 1.80
N ASP A 6 3.22 12.34 1.23
CA ASP A 6 3.59 12.10 -0.15
C ASP A 6 3.92 10.63 -0.40
N ILE A 7 4.69 10.02 0.51
CA ILE A 7 5.05 8.61 0.40
C ILE A 7 3.79 7.73 0.46
N ALA A 8 2.88 8.01 1.40
CA ALA A 8 1.64 7.25 1.52
C ALA A 8 0.77 7.40 0.27
N GLN A 9 0.67 8.60 -0.29
CA GLN A 9 -0.07 8.83 -1.52
C GLN A 9 0.52 8.07 -2.70
N ARG A 10 1.83 8.10 -2.84
CA ARG A 10 2.51 7.38 -3.92
C ARG A 10 2.38 5.87 -3.75
N TYR A 11 2.42 5.40 -2.52
CA TYR A 11 2.21 3.99 -2.21
C TYR A 11 0.82 3.52 -2.66
N LEU A 12 -0.22 4.25 -2.27
CA LEU A 12 -1.59 3.88 -2.66
C LEU A 12 -1.81 4.04 -4.16
N ALA A 13 -1.14 5.02 -4.79
CA ALA A 13 -1.24 5.19 -6.24
C ALA A 13 -0.73 3.95 -6.99
N ILE A 14 0.25 3.25 -6.44
CA ILE A 14 0.75 2.00 -7.04
C ILE A 14 -0.35 0.93 -7.00
N TRP A 15 -1.03 0.77 -5.87
CA TRP A 15 -2.13 -0.18 -5.75
C TRP A 15 -3.30 0.17 -6.68
N ASN A 16 -3.49 1.46 -6.97
CA ASN A 16 -4.57 1.93 -7.82
C ASN A 16 -4.21 1.95 -9.31
N GLU A 17 -2.94 1.73 -9.65
CA GLU A 17 -2.49 1.81 -11.04
C GLU A 17 -2.93 0.60 -11.84
N GLY A 18 -3.76 0.82 -12.85
CA GLY A 18 -4.27 -0.25 -13.69
C GLY A 18 -3.33 -0.75 -14.76
N ASP A 19 -2.37 0.08 -15.17
CA ASP A 19 -1.39 -0.29 -16.19
C ASP A 19 -0.18 -0.95 -15.58
N ALA A 20 0.09 -2.19 -15.98
CA ALA A 20 1.17 -2.99 -15.37
C ALA A 20 2.55 -2.36 -15.58
N ALA A 21 2.81 -1.79 -16.75
CA ALA A 21 4.12 -1.18 -17.04
C ALA A 21 4.34 0.06 -16.17
N ARG A 22 3.32 0.90 -16.02
CA ARG A 22 3.41 2.08 -15.15
C ARG A 22 3.55 1.67 -13.69
N ARG A 23 2.82 0.64 -13.28
CA ARG A 23 2.90 0.14 -11.90
C ARG A 23 4.31 -0.34 -11.59
N ARG A 24 4.92 -1.10 -12.48
CA ARG A 24 6.30 -1.56 -12.31
C ARG A 24 7.29 -0.42 -12.19
N ALA A 25 7.13 0.61 -13.02
CA ALA A 25 7.99 1.78 -12.96
C ALA A 25 7.87 2.49 -11.62
N ARG A 26 6.65 2.63 -11.10
CA ARG A 26 6.41 3.28 -9.82
C ARG A 26 6.93 2.44 -8.66
N ILE A 27 6.83 1.12 -8.74
CA ILE A 27 7.40 0.23 -7.73
C ILE A 27 8.93 0.41 -7.69
N ALA A 28 9.57 0.47 -8.86
CA ALA A 28 11.01 0.64 -8.92
C ALA A 28 11.49 1.96 -8.31
N GLU A 29 10.66 3.00 -8.37
CA GLU A 29 11.00 4.30 -7.79
C GLU A 29 10.79 4.35 -6.28
N LEU A 30 9.74 3.72 -5.76
CA LEU A 30 9.32 3.87 -4.37
C LEU A 30 9.79 2.75 -3.46
N TRP A 31 9.90 1.52 -3.97
CA TRP A 31 10.24 0.36 -3.18
C TRP A 31 11.71 -0.02 -3.35
N ALA A 32 12.35 -0.46 -2.26
CA ALA A 32 13.70 -1.00 -2.31
C ALA A 32 13.71 -2.29 -3.13
N ALA A 33 14.85 -2.61 -3.74
CA ALA A 33 14.95 -3.79 -4.61
C ALA A 33 14.68 -5.10 -3.87
N ASP A 34 15.01 -5.16 -2.59
CA ASP A 34 14.80 -6.32 -1.73
C ASP A 34 13.64 -6.12 -0.75
N ALA A 35 12.71 -5.25 -1.08
CA ALA A 35 11.60 -4.92 -0.20
C ALA A 35 10.71 -6.12 0.09
N ARG A 36 10.03 -6.07 1.23
CA ARG A 36 9.09 -7.10 1.65
C ARG A 36 7.77 -6.49 2.04
N TYR A 37 6.70 -7.18 1.68
CA TYR A 37 5.34 -6.83 2.09
C TYR A 37 4.66 -8.05 2.66
N ALA A 38 3.88 -7.87 3.73
CA ALA A 38 3.03 -8.93 4.25
C ALA A 38 1.81 -8.32 4.93
N ASP A 39 0.66 -8.96 4.73
CA ASP A 39 -0.56 -8.66 5.48
C ASP A 39 -1.26 -10.00 5.76
N PRO A 40 -2.45 -10.00 6.41
CA PRO A 40 -3.11 -11.28 6.75
C PRO A 40 -3.50 -12.14 5.55
N LEU A 41 -3.57 -11.56 4.35
CA LEU A 41 -4.10 -12.25 3.17
C LEU A 41 -3.02 -12.57 2.13
N MET A 42 -1.92 -11.81 2.10
CA MET A 42 -0.95 -11.92 1.03
C MET A 42 0.43 -11.45 1.46
N ALA A 43 1.44 -11.83 0.65
CA ALA A 43 2.82 -11.40 0.87
C ALA A 43 3.54 -11.30 -0.48
N GLY A 44 4.57 -10.48 -0.53
CA GLY A 44 5.41 -10.34 -1.71
C GLY A 44 6.79 -9.87 -1.33
N GLU A 45 7.78 -10.26 -2.13
CA GLU A 45 9.17 -9.90 -1.89
C GLU A 45 9.82 -9.49 -3.21
N GLY A 46 10.60 -8.40 -3.15
CA GLY A 46 11.24 -7.83 -4.33
C GLY A 46 10.23 -7.15 -5.26
N HIS A 47 10.72 -6.45 -6.27
CA HIS A 47 9.84 -5.73 -7.19
C HIS A 47 8.88 -6.66 -7.92
N ASP A 48 9.36 -7.80 -8.40
CA ASP A 48 8.53 -8.74 -9.14
C ASP A 48 7.46 -9.37 -8.24
N GLY A 49 7.82 -9.74 -7.02
CA GLY A 49 6.87 -10.33 -6.07
C GLY A 49 5.80 -9.35 -5.65
N ILE A 50 6.18 -8.10 -5.42
CA ILE A 50 5.24 -7.04 -5.04
C ILE A 50 4.31 -6.73 -6.21
N GLU A 51 4.83 -6.65 -7.44
CA GLU A 51 4.01 -6.44 -8.62
C GLU A 51 2.98 -7.57 -8.80
N ALA A 52 3.43 -8.82 -8.70
CA ALA A 52 2.53 -9.97 -8.86
C ALA A 52 1.42 -9.96 -7.80
N MET A 53 1.77 -9.62 -6.56
CA MET A 53 0.82 -9.55 -5.47
C MET A 53 -0.23 -8.46 -5.71
N ILE A 54 0.19 -7.27 -6.12
CA ILE A 54 -0.73 -6.17 -6.39
C ILE A 54 -1.64 -6.50 -7.58
N ALA A 55 -1.08 -7.08 -8.65
CA ALA A 55 -1.87 -7.48 -9.79
C ALA A 55 -2.97 -8.48 -9.41
N ALA A 56 -2.63 -9.45 -8.54
CA ALA A 56 -3.61 -10.42 -8.05
C ALA A 56 -4.71 -9.75 -7.23
N ALA A 57 -4.36 -8.81 -6.38
CA ALA A 57 -5.34 -8.07 -5.58
C ALA A 57 -6.29 -7.28 -6.47
N ARG A 58 -5.78 -6.63 -7.51
CA ARG A 58 -6.62 -5.87 -8.44
C ARG A 58 -7.57 -6.77 -9.21
N THR A 59 -7.14 -7.96 -9.57
CA THR A 59 -7.99 -8.94 -10.23
C THR A 59 -9.11 -9.41 -9.31
N GLN A 60 -8.82 -9.53 -8.02
CA GLN A 60 -9.81 -9.96 -7.03
C GLN A 60 -10.84 -8.87 -6.72
N PHE A 61 -10.45 -7.61 -6.80
CA PHE A 61 -11.33 -6.48 -6.49
C PHE A 61 -11.42 -5.52 -7.68
N PRO A 62 -11.99 -5.97 -8.80
CA PRO A 62 -12.10 -5.09 -9.98
C PRO A 62 -12.97 -3.87 -9.68
N GLY A 63 -12.58 -2.72 -10.20
CA GLY A 63 -13.35 -1.50 -10.02
C GLY A 63 -13.27 -0.88 -8.63
N HIS A 64 -12.37 -1.38 -7.78
CA HIS A 64 -12.17 -0.84 -6.43
C HIS A 64 -10.96 0.08 -6.39
N ARG A 65 -10.96 0.98 -5.43
CA ARG A 65 -9.89 1.96 -5.27
C ARG A 65 -9.52 2.11 -3.80
N PHE A 66 -8.22 2.19 -3.55
CA PHE A 66 -7.69 2.49 -2.22
C PHE A 66 -7.62 4.01 -2.03
N SER A 67 -8.02 4.47 -0.87
CA SER A 67 -7.98 5.89 -0.51
C SER A 67 -7.37 6.06 0.86
N LEU A 68 -6.60 7.13 1.04
CA LEU A 68 -5.98 7.44 2.32
C LEU A 68 -7.06 7.89 3.31
N VAL A 69 -6.99 7.38 4.54
CA VAL A 69 -7.89 7.75 5.63
C VAL A 69 -7.08 8.44 6.71
N GLY A 70 -7.44 9.69 7.02
CA GLY A 70 -6.72 10.44 8.02
C GLY A 70 -5.33 10.86 7.56
N ARG A 71 -4.46 11.15 8.51
CA ARG A 71 -3.11 11.61 8.23
C ARG A 71 -2.08 10.52 8.46
N PRO A 72 -1.14 10.33 7.53
CA PRO A 72 0.02 9.50 7.80
C PRO A 72 0.84 10.08 8.96
N ASP A 73 1.47 9.20 9.71
CA ASP A 73 2.28 9.55 10.86
C ASP A 73 3.62 8.82 10.74
N GLY A 74 4.69 9.47 11.12
CA GLY A 74 5.99 8.84 11.00
C GLY A 74 7.10 9.58 11.72
N HIS A 75 8.19 8.84 11.94
CA HIS A 75 9.41 9.39 12.51
C HIS A 75 10.56 8.42 12.21
N GLY A 76 11.77 8.96 12.06
CA GLY A 76 12.99 8.16 12.00
C GLY A 76 13.01 7.03 10.98
N GLY A 77 12.41 7.17 9.83
CA GLY A 77 12.35 6.12 8.84
C GLY A 77 11.19 5.15 9.03
N ASN A 78 10.30 5.44 9.99
CA ASN A 78 9.07 4.66 10.19
C ASN A 78 7.88 5.48 9.72
N LEU A 79 6.89 4.80 9.18
CA LEU A 79 5.70 5.43 8.62
C LEU A 79 4.49 4.54 8.84
N ARG A 80 3.38 5.11 9.29
CA ARG A 80 2.12 4.37 9.33
C ARG A 80 1.01 5.22 8.72
N PHE A 81 0.05 4.56 8.11
CA PHE A 81 -1.09 5.25 7.52
C PHE A 81 -2.24 4.26 7.36
N SER A 82 -3.45 4.79 7.33
CA SER A 82 -4.66 4.00 7.17
C SER A 82 -5.28 4.25 5.79
N TRP A 83 -6.01 3.25 5.31
CA TRP A 83 -6.64 3.31 3.99
C TRP A 83 -8.00 2.64 4.03
N SER A 84 -8.82 2.98 3.04
CA SER A 84 -10.07 2.30 2.78
C SER A 84 -10.05 1.74 1.37
N LEU A 85 -10.78 0.66 1.15
CA LEU A 85 -10.97 0.06 -0.17
C LEU A 85 -12.46 0.10 -0.48
N ALA A 86 -12.82 0.71 -1.60
CA ALA A 86 -14.22 0.89 -1.97
C ALA A 86 -14.41 0.71 -3.46
N PRO A 87 -15.59 0.18 -3.87
CA PRO A 87 -15.95 0.22 -5.28
C PRO A 87 -16.20 1.66 -5.70
N GLU A 88 -15.99 1.97 -6.97
CA GLU A 88 -16.22 3.30 -7.48
C GLU A 88 -17.68 3.71 -7.23
N GLY A 89 -17.86 4.86 -6.56
CA GLY A 89 -19.18 5.37 -6.21
C GLY A 89 -19.87 4.63 -5.07
N GLY A 90 -19.18 3.69 -4.42
CA GLY A 90 -19.77 2.90 -3.35
C GLY A 90 -19.09 3.09 -2.00
N ALA A 91 -19.67 2.48 -0.99
CA ALA A 91 -19.12 2.52 0.37
C ALA A 91 -17.92 1.59 0.52
N PRO A 92 -16.99 1.90 1.44
CA PRO A 92 -15.84 1.03 1.67
C PRO A 92 -16.24 -0.37 2.11
N ILE A 93 -15.53 -1.37 1.56
CA ILE A 93 -15.71 -2.77 1.93
C ILE A 93 -14.63 -3.24 2.92
N ALA A 94 -13.55 -2.48 3.05
CA ALA A 94 -12.46 -2.84 3.94
C ALA A 94 -11.69 -1.58 4.36
N HIS A 95 -11.07 -1.68 5.52
CA HIS A 95 -10.16 -0.66 6.04
C HIS A 95 -8.91 -1.37 6.53
N GLY A 96 -7.78 -0.71 6.40
CA GLY A 96 -6.54 -1.26 6.89
C GLY A 96 -5.59 -0.17 7.35
N THR A 97 -4.55 -0.61 8.04
CA THR A 97 -3.46 0.26 8.47
C THR A 97 -2.16 -0.43 8.11
N ASP A 98 -1.29 0.29 7.43
CA ASP A 98 0.01 -0.22 7.02
C ASP A 98 1.11 0.47 7.80
N PHE A 99 2.08 -0.31 8.23
CA PHE A 99 3.29 0.17 8.86
C PHE A 99 4.46 -0.10 7.94
N ALA A 100 5.20 0.94 7.60
CA ALA A 100 6.32 0.86 6.66
C ALA A 100 7.61 1.32 7.30
N THR A 101 8.73 0.70 6.87
CA THR A 101 10.06 1.20 7.18
C THR A 101 10.74 1.61 5.89
N LEU A 102 11.51 2.68 5.96
CA LEU A 102 12.25 3.22 4.82
C LEU A 102 13.72 2.89 4.96
N ASP A 103 14.40 2.65 3.83
CA ASP A 103 15.84 2.47 3.85
C ASP A 103 16.57 3.82 3.82
N ALA A 104 17.91 3.77 3.71
CA ALA A 104 18.72 4.97 3.73
C ALA A 104 18.45 5.91 2.56
N GLU A 105 17.94 5.39 1.45
CA GLU A 105 17.57 6.18 0.28
C GLU A 105 16.13 6.67 0.32
N GLY A 106 15.41 6.38 1.39
CA GLY A 106 14.02 6.80 1.53
C GLY A 106 13.03 5.93 0.77
N ARG A 107 13.43 4.74 0.36
CA ARG A 107 12.53 3.79 -0.30
C ARG A 107 11.93 2.84 0.70
N LEU A 108 10.75 2.32 0.37
CA LEU A 108 10.07 1.36 1.23
C LEU A 108 10.87 0.06 1.29
N ALA A 109 11.35 -0.28 2.48
CA ALA A 109 12.11 -1.51 2.71
C ALA A 109 11.20 -2.63 3.17
N ARG A 110 10.21 -2.30 4.00
CA ARG A 110 9.27 -3.29 4.51
C ARG A 110 7.93 -2.63 4.78
N VAL A 111 6.85 -3.31 4.39
CA VAL A 111 5.50 -2.88 4.73
C VAL A 111 4.78 -4.06 5.37
N THR A 112 4.20 -3.81 6.55
CA THR A 112 3.35 -4.77 7.24
C THR A 112 1.96 -4.20 7.32
N GLY A 113 0.99 -4.91 6.75
CA GLY A 113 -0.38 -4.46 6.71
C GLY A 113 -1.25 -5.15 7.73
N PHE A 114 -2.24 -4.43 8.22
CA PHE A 114 -3.25 -4.94 9.14
C PHE A 114 -4.62 -4.61 8.58
N LEU A 115 -5.54 -5.54 8.74
CA LEU A 115 -6.94 -5.29 8.40
C LEU A 115 -7.65 -4.84 9.67
N ASP A 116 -8.24 -3.66 9.63
CA ASP A 116 -8.94 -3.12 10.78
C ASP A 116 -10.29 -3.82 10.92
N GLN A 117 -10.61 -4.25 12.14
CA GLN A 117 -11.89 -4.90 12.40
C GLN A 117 -13.00 -3.86 12.48
N PRO A 118 -14.20 -4.18 11.98
CA PRO A 118 -15.35 -3.30 12.17
C PRO A 118 -15.64 -3.12 13.66
N SER A 119 -15.83 -1.88 14.09
CA SER A 119 -16.09 -1.60 15.50
C SER A 119 -17.38 -2.23 15.99
N SER A 120 -18.33 -2.41 15.10
CA SER A 120 -19.62 -3.02 15.42
C SER A 120 -19.60 -4.54 15.30
N GLY A 121 -18.45 -5.10 14.95
CA GLY A 121 -18.33 -6.54 14.79
C GLY A 121 -18.32 -7.29 16.09
N GLY A 122 -18.42 -6.55 17.13
CA GLY A 122 -18.45 -7.15 18.43
C GLY A 122 -19.51 -8.19 18.47
#